data_77c184e4ad071ca48bea2d57f0c02ad6
#
_entry.id   77c184e4ad071ca48bea2d57f0c02ad6
#
_cell.length_a   1.000
_cell.length_b   1.000
_cell.length_c   1.000
_cell.angle_alpha   90.00
_cell.angle_beta   90.00
_cell.angle_gamma   90.00
#
_symmetry.space_group_name_H-M   'P 1'
#
loop_
_entity.id
_entity.type
_entity.pdbx_description
1 polymer ?
#
loop_
_entity_poly.entity_id
_entity_poly.type
_entity_poly.pdbx_seq_one_letter_code
_entity_poly.pdbx_strand_id
1 'polypeptide(L)'
;AISSKGWTTPTEIQFEAIPVARKGRDVVGQARTGSGKTAAFGIPIIEAASASGKPQAIILCPTRELAVQVAEELTWLQGESGLSIQTVYGGTDIDKQARELQSGSDIMVGTPGRVIDMSKRGHLNLSDISHFCLDEADRMLDMGFFPDVLWIFEQMPAREQTLLFSATFPQEVLDAAEEFMNAPVYVMSDDLEVEVPEIDQFAVRIGPSN
;
A
#
# COMPACT_ATOMS: atom_id res chain seq x y z
N ALA A 1 -7.57 -14.28 -12.72
CA ALA A 1 -8.17 -13.40 -11.68
C ALA A 1 -8.91 -12.21 -12.33
N ILE A 2 -8.25 -11.33 -13.08
CA ILE A 2 -8.84 -10.08 -13.63
C ILE A 2 -10.10 -10.32 -14.43
N SER A 3 -10.06 -11.25 -15.39
CA SER A 3 -11.21 -11.57 -16.26
C SER A 3 -12.41 -12.15 -15.50
N SER A 4 -12.18 -12.84 -14.38
CA SER A 4 -13.27 -13.43 -13.57
C SER A 4 -14.10 -12.40 -12.81
N LYS A 5 -13.56 -11.18 -12.59
CA LYS A 5 -14.32 -10.03 -12.04
C LYS A 5 -14.96 -9.14 -13.11
N GLY A 6 -14.83 -9.51 -14.39
CA GLY A 6 -15.37 -8.71 -15.49
C GLY A 6 -14.60 -7.41 -15.75
N TRP A 7 -13.37 -7.29 -15.23
CA TRP A 7 -12.50 -6.15 -15.52
C TRP A 7 -11.96 -6.29 -16.95
N THR A 8 -12.48 -5.46 -17.83
CA THR A 8 -12.15 -5.51 -19.27
C THR A 8 -11.26 -4.35 -19.70
N THR A 9 -11.26 -3.25 -18.92
CA THR A 9 -10.51 -2.04 -19.24
C THR A 9 -9.77 -1.59 -17.98
N PRO A 10 -8.48 -1.31 -18.06
CA PRO A 10 -7.74 -0.74 -16.93
C PRO A 10 -8.23 0.69 -16.63
N THR A 11 -8.18 1.07 -15.38
CA THR A 11 -8.29 2.49 -15.00
C THR A 11 -7.06 3.25 -15.44
N GLU A 12 -7.13 4.59 -15.48
CA GLU A 12 -6.03 5.42 -15.92
C GLU A 12 -4.75 5.17 -15.10
N ILE A 13 -4.85 5.17 -13.76
CA ILE A 13 -3.70 4.89 -12.90
C ILE A 13 -3.10 3.50 -13.14
N GLN A 14 -3.93 2.50 -13.46
CA GLN A 14 -3.45 1.16 -13.82
C GLN A 14 -2.75 1.16 -15.17
N PHE A 15 -3.33 1.84 -16.17
CA PHE A 15 -2.77 1.93 -17.51
C PHE A 15 -1.39 2.58 -17.53
N GLU A 16 -1.21 3.65 -16.75
CA GLU A 16 0.04 4.39 -16.66
C GLU A 16 1.07 3.73 -15.74
N ALA A 17 0.67 3.29 -14.52
CA ALA A 17 1.61 2.82 -13.52
C ALA A 17 2.12 1.39 -13.77
N ILE A 18 1.25 0.45 -14.18
CA ILE A 18 1.63 -0.96 -14.32
C ILE A 18 2.78 -1.18 -15.30
N PRO A 19 2.78 -0.61 -16.53
CA PRO A 19 3.88 -0.82 -17.47
C PRO A 19 5.22 -0.26 -17.00
N VAL A 20 5.19 0.81 -16.20
CA VAL A 20 6.39 1.43 -15.62
C VAL A 20 6.93 0.57 -14.48
N ALA A 21 6.08 0.16 -13.56
CA ALA A 21 6.45 -0.67 -12.42
C ALA A 21 6.97 -2.05 -12.85
N ARG A 22 6.39 -2.68 -13.88
CA ARG A 22 6.89 -3.93 -14.47
C ARG A 22 8.32 -3.85 -15.03
N LYS A 23 8.81 -2.66 -15.33
CA LYS A 23 10.21 -2.43 -15.76
C LYS A 23 11.16 -2.23 -14.58
N GLY A 24 10.70 -2.45 -13.34
CA GLY A 24 11.48 -2.23 -12.13
C GLY A 24 11.73 -0.75 -11.80
N ARG A 25 10.99 0.18 -12.41
CA ARG A 25 11.12 1.62 -12.15
C ARG A 25 10.31 2.00 -10.90
N ASP A 26 10.84 2.94 -10.14
CA ASP A 26 10.09 3.58 -9.07
C ASP A 26 8.95 4.42 -9.64
N VAL A 27 7.80 4.41 -8.95
CA VAL A 27 6.59 5.11 -9.39
C VAL A 27 6.02 5.96 -8.25
N VAL A 28 5.75 7.21 -8.55
CA VAL A 28 4.94 8.10 -7.70
C VAL A 28 3.58 8.27 -8.39
N GLY A 29 2.55 7.67 -7.83
CA GLY A 29 1.20 7.63 -8.40
C GLY A 29 0.23 8.54 -7.66
N GLN A 30 -0.35 9.54 -8.36
CA GLN A 30 -1.42 10.36 -7.82
C GLN A 30 -2.76 9.78 -8.23
N ALA A 31 -3.51 9.28 -7.25
CA ALA A 31 -4.82 8.72 -7.50
C ALA A 31 -5.68 8.67 -6.23
N ARG A 32 -6.98 8.90 -6.35
CA ARG A 32 -7.94 8.88 -5.24
C ARG A 32 -8.21 7.45 -4.77
N THR A 33 -8.78 7.34 -3.57
CA THR A 33 -9.35 6.06 -3.09
C THR A 33 -10.46 5.61 -4.05
N GLY A 34 -10.46 4.32 -4.42
CA GLY A 34 -11.42 3.76 -5.36
C GLY A 34 -11.05 3.88 -6.85
N SER A 35 -9.92 4.52 -7.20
CA SER A 35 -9.45 4.64 -8.59
C SER A 35 -8.77 3.36 -9.13
N GLY A 36 -8.66 2.30 -8.33
CA GLY A 36 -7.97 1.06 -8.72
C GLY A 36 -6.48 1.04 -8.40
N LYS A 37 -5.99 1.88 -7.46
CA LYS A 37 -4.59 1.93 -7.03
C LYS A 37 -4.04 0.57 -6.59
N THR A 38 -4.84 -0.19 -5.83
CA THR A 38 -4.39 -1.50 -5.31
C THR A 38 -3.93 -2.43 -6.43
N ALA A 39 -4.67 -2.50 -7.52
CA ALA A 39 -4.25 -3.27 -8.68
C ALA A 39 -3.05 -2.62 -9.41
N ALA A 40 -2.94 -1.29 -9.41
CA ALA A 40 -1.84 -0.58 -10.05
C ALA A 40 -0.48 -0.92 -9.43
N PHE A 41 -0.38 -1.04 -8.09
CA PHE A 41 0.84 -1.50 -7.44
C PHE A 41 0.86 -3.01 -7.20
N GLY A 42 -0.30 -3.62 -6.94
CA GLY A 42 -0.39 -5.03 -6.57
C GLY A 42 -0.01 -5.98 -7.71
N ILE A 43 -0.43 -5.71 -8.94
CA ILE A 43 -0.11 -6.56 -10.10
C ILE A 43 1.41 -6.65 -10.32
N PRO A 44 2.17 -5.55 -10.43
CA PRO A 44 3.62 -5.62 -10.58
C PRO A 44 4.33 -6.34 -9.42
N ILE A 45 3.90 -6.10 -8.18
CA ILE A 45 4.48 -6.76 -6.99
C ILE A 45 4.22 -8.27 -7.02
N ILE A 46 2.99 -8.69 -7.34
CA ILE A 46 2.62 -10.11 -7.44
C ILE A 46 3.41 -10.80 -8.56
N GLU A 47 3.60 -10.15 -9.70
CA GLU A 47 4.35 -10.70 -10.83
C GLU A 47 5.85 -10.81 -10.55
N ALA A 48 6.40 -9.93 -9.70
CA ALA A 48 7.81 -9.96 -9.31
C ALA A 48 8.08 -10.99 -8.19
N ALA A 49 7.09 -11.29 -7.35
CA ALA A 49 7.23 -12.19 -6.22
C ALA A 49 7.19 -13.66 -6.63
N SER A 50 7.86 -14.51 -5.87
CA SER A 50 7.82 -15.96 -5.99
C SER A 50 7.30 -16.60 -4.71
N ALA A 51 6.61 -17.73 -4.80
CA ALA A 51 6.12 -18.49 -3.66
C ALA A 51 7.28 -19.19 -2.93
N SER A 52 8.00 -18.45 -2.12
CA SER A 52 9.19 -18.89 -1.41
C SER A 52 8.97 -19.01 0.10
N GLY A 53 7.90 -18.44 0.61
CA GLY A 53 7.62 -18.30 2.04
C GLY A 53 8.54 -17.31 2.76
N LYS A 54 9.31 -16.50 2.01
CA LYS A 54 10.17 -15.44 2.54
C LYS A 54 9.69 -14.08 2.11
N PRO A 55 9.67 -13.08 3.00
CA PRO A 55 9.20 -11.74 2.67
C PRO A 55 10.02 -11.11 1.52
N GLN A 56 9.34 -10.75 0.44
CA GLN A 56 9.94 -10.11 -0.74
C GLN A 56 9.37 -8.72 -0.96
N ALA A 57 8.13 -8.50 -0.52
CA ALA A 57 7.47 -7.21 -0.64
C ALA A 57 6.77 -6.79 0.65
N ILE A 58 6.73 -5.49 0.90
CA ILE A 58 5.94 -4.90 1.96
C ILE A 58 5.14 -3.71 1.43
N ILE A 59 3.85 -3.69 1.76
CA ILE A 59 2.95 -2.57 1.50
C ILE A 59 2.57 -1.95 2.86
N LEU A 60 2.84 -0.67 3.04
CA LEU A 60 2.42 0.08 4.22
C LEU A 60 1.11 0.82 3.95
N CYS A 61 0.18 0.69 4.88
CA CYS A 61 -1.12 1.36 4.89
C CYS A 61 -1.28 2.15 6.20
N PRO A 62 -1.98 3.31 6.19
CA PRO A 62 -2.16 4.14 7.38
C PRO A 62 -3.04 3.50 8.46
N THR A 63 -3.97 2.65 8.05
CA THR A 63 -4.95 2.04 8.97
C THR A 63 -5.00 0.52 8.81
N ARG A 64 -5.45 -0.13 9.88
CA ARG A 64 -5.70 -1.57 9.91
C ARG A 64 -6.71 -1.99 8.83
N GLU A 65 -7.80 -1.23 8.73
CA GLU A 65 -8.91 -1.51 7.80
C GLU A 65 -8.41 -1.50 6.36
N LEU A 66 -7.60 -0.50 6.00
CA LEU A 66 -7.00 -0.44 4.67
C LEU A 66 -6.00 -1.58 4.44
N ALA A 67 -5.17 -1.92 5.43
CA ALA A 67 -4.24 -3.04 5.30
C ALA A 67 -4.96 -4.37 5.05
N VAL A 68 -6.07 -4.62 5.72
CA VAL A 68 -6.90 -5.81 5.50
C VAL A 68 -7.51 -5.79 4.10
N GLN A 69 -8.10 -4.68 3.69
CA GLN A 69 -8.70 -4.52 2.36
C GLN A 69 -7.67 -4.75 1.23
N VAL A 70 -6.49 -4.14 1.35
CA VAL A 70 -5.40 -4.32 0.38
C VAL A 70 -4.96 -5.79 0.33
N ALA A 71 -4.77 -6.45 1.48
CA ALA A 71 -4.38 -7.85 1.52
C ALA A 71 -5.43 -8.79 0.89
N GLU A 72 -6.71 -8.53 1.11
CA GLU A 72 -7.81 -9.28 0.48
C GLU A 72 -7.81 -9.09 -1.05
N GLU A 73 -7.60 -7.86 -1.52
CA GLU A 73 -7.53 -7.56 -2.95
C GLU A 73 -6.31 -8.21 -3.61
N LEU A 74 -5.13 -8.16 -2.98
CA LEU A 74 -3.94 -8.84 -3.46
C LEU A 74 -4.11 -10.37 -3.47
N THR A 75 -4.74 -10.94 -2.43
CA THR A 75 -5.04 -12.37 -2.36
C THR A 75 -5.94 -12.80 -3.51
N TRP A 76 -6.89 -11.96 -3.87
CA TRP A 76 -7.71 -12.22 -5.04
C TRP A 76 -6.93 -12.02 -6.35
N LEU A 77 -6.13 -10.94 -6.49
CA LEU A 77 -5.35 -10.62 -7.69
C LEU A 77 -4.33 -11.71 -8.04
N GLN A 78 -3.68 -12.30 -7.03
CA GLN A 78 -2.68 -13.34 -7.24
C GLN A 78 -3.23 -14.59 -7.97
N GLY A 79 -4.53 -14.85 -7.86
CA GLY A 79 -5.15 -16.03 -8.47
C GLY A 79 -4.53 -17.32 -7.95
N GLU A 80 -3.90 -18.09 -8.84
CA GLU A 80 -3.28 -19.39 -8.56
C GLU A 80 -1.76 -19.32 -8.38
N SER A 81 -1.18 -18.14 -8.13
CA SER A 81 0.29 -18.00 -7.99
C SER A 81 0.87 -18.72 -6.77
N GLY A 82 0.03 -19.02 -5.77
CA GLY A 82 0.43 -19.69 -4.53
C GLY A 82 1.20 -18.80 -3.56
N LEU A 83 1.21 -17.48 -3.77
CA LEU A 83 1.87 -16.54 -2.86
C LEU A 83 1.16 -16.47 -1.51
N SER A 84 1.94 -16.45 -0.44
CA SER A 84 1.45 -16.19 0.92
C SER A 84 1.42 -14.68 1.18
N ILE A 85 0.22 -14.14 1.37
CA ILE A 85 0.00 -12.72 1.67
C ILE A 85 -0.44 -12.61 3.12
N GLN A 86 0.32 -11.91 3.96
CA GLN A 86 0.08 -11.79 5.39
C GLN A 86 -0.14 -10.33 5.79
N THR A 87 -1.00 -10.12 6.80
CA THR A 87 -1.25 -8.80 7.37
C THR A 87 -0.52 -8.59 8.69
N VAL A 88 0.02 -7.37 8.88
CA VAL A 88 0.81 -6.98 10.06
C VAL A 88 0.31 -5.65 10.61
N TYR A 89 -0.64 -5.67 11.57
CA TYR A 89 -1.26 -4.46 12.10
C TYR A 89 -1.53 -4.54 13.62
N GLY A 90 -1.64 -3.38 14.26
CA GLY A 90 -1.88 -3.26 15.69
C GLY A 90 -3.30 -3.64 16.13
N GLY A 91 -3.49 -3.78 17.44
CA GLY A 91 -4.81 -4.09 18.02
C GLY A 91 -5.19 -5.57 18.01
N THR A 92 -4.27 -6.48 17.68
CA THR A 92 -4.42 -7.93 17.72
C THR A 92 -3.25 -8.57 18.47
N ASP A 93 -3.38 -9.84 18.81
CA ASP A 93 -2.33 -10.62 19.46
C ASP A 93 -1.07 -10.68 18.59
N ILE A 94 0.02 -10.16 19.13
CA ILE A 94 1.31 -10.10 18.43
C ILE A 94 1.92 -11.48 18.24
N ASP A 95 1.80 -12.37 19.21
CA ASP A 95 2.37 -13.71 19.15
C ASP A 95 1.63 -14.57 18.10
N LYS A 96 0.34 -14.33 17.92
CA LYS A 96 -0.43 -14.96 16.85
C LYS A 96 0.08 -14.51 15.49
N GLN A 97 0.23 -13.20 15.26
CA GLN A 97 0.77 -12.68 14.00
C GLN A 97 2.21 -13.14 13.76
N ALA A 98 3.05 -13.21 14.81
CA ALA A 98 4.41 -13.73 14.69
C ALA A 98 4.44 -15.19 14.22
N ARG A 99 3.55 -16.05 14.74
CA ARG A 99 3.42 -17.44 14.26
C ARG A 99 2.93 -17.51 12.81
N GLU A 100 2.00 -16.66 12.42
CA GLU A 100 1.52 -16.57 11.05
C GLU A 100 2.65 -16.18 10.09
N LEU A 101 3.46 -15.18 10.43
CA LEU A 101 4.65 -14.81 9.65
C LEU A 101 5.68 -15.93 9.57
N GLN A 102 5.92 -16.66 10.66
CA GLN A 102 6.83 -17.80 10.69
C GLN A 102 6.36 -18.98 9.83
N SER A 103 5.07 -19.11 9.56
CA SER A 103 4.54 -20.14 8.66
C SER A 103 4.86 -19.87 7.18
N GLY A 104 5.40 -18.69 6.88
CA GLY A 104 5.79 -18.22 5.56
C GLY A 104 4.95 -17.04 5.08
N SER A 105 5.63 -16.04 4.54
CA SER A 105 5.00 -14.87 3.94
C SER A 105 5.85 -14.39 2.77
N ASP A 106 5.25 -14.22 1.61
CA ASP A 106 5.92 -13.67 0.43
C ASP A 106 5.68 -12.16 0.30
N ILE A 107 4.45 -11.74 0.61
CA ILE A 107 4.04 -10.33 0.58
C ILE A 107 3.39 -9.97 1.92
N MET A 108 3.81 -8.85 2.48
CA MET A 108 3.23 -8.33 3.72
C MET A 108 2.49 -7.03 3.47
N VAL A 109 1.33 -6.88 4.13
CA VAL A 109 0.57 -5.64 4.16
C VAL A 109 0.41 -5.21 5.60
N GLY A 110 0.86 -4.01 5.95
CA GLY A 110 0.88 -3.65 7.36
C GLY A 110 0.75 -2.16 7.67
N THR A 111 0.59 -1.90 8.98
CA THR A 111 0.67 -0.54 9.52
C THR A 111 2.04 -0.30 10.13
N PRO A 112 2.63 0.92 10.00
CA PRO A 112 4.01 1.18 10.37
C PRO A 112 4.38 0.72 11.78
N GLY A 113 3.65 1.13 12.79
CA GLY A 113 3.97 0.82 14.20
C GLY A 113 4.06 -0.67 14.51
N ARG A 114 3.19 -1.53 13.94
CA ARG A 114 3.24 -2.98 14.16
C ARG A 114 4.38 -3.63 13.36
N VAL A 115 4.68 -3.15 12.16
CA VAL A 115 5.84 -3.61 11.38
C VAL A 115 7.13 -3.36 12.15
N ILE A 116 7.28 -2.17 12.75
CA ILE A 116 8.43 -1.82 13.61
C ILE A 116 8.50 -2.74 14.83
N ASP A 117 7.40 -2.94 15.54
CA ASP A 117 7.36 -3.79 16.73
C ASP A 117 7.76 -5.23 16.41
N MET A 118 7.23 -5.81 15.32
CA MET A 118 7.59 -7.13 14.84
C MET A 118 9.07 -7.23 14.45
N SER A 119 9.60 -6.21 13.77
CA SER A 119 11.00 -6.17 13.37
C SER A 119 11.93 -6.06 14.59
N LYS A 120 11.64 -5.14 15.54
CA LYS A 120 12.43 -4.97 16.77
C LYS A 120 12.42 -6.20 17.67
N ARG A 121 11.36 -7.00 17.64
CA ARG A 121 11.27 -8.27 18.37
C ARG A 121 11.92 -9.45 17.63
N GLY A 122 12.44 -9.24 16.42
CA GLY A 122 13.05 -10.29 15.61
C GLY A 122 12.07 -11.28 14.97
N HIS A 123 10.77 -10.94 14.94
CA HIS A 123 9.75 -11.77 14.28
C HIS A 123 9.65 -11.49 12.79
N LEU A 124 10.18 -10.34 12.34
CA LEU A 124 10.16 -9.89 10.96
C LEU A 124 11.52 -9.37 10.56
N ASN A 125 12.12 -10.00 9.54
CA ASN A 125 13.34 -9.49 8.92
C ASN A 125 12.96 -8.66 7.67
N LEU A 126 13.37 -7.41 7.66
CA LEU A 126 13.13 -6.47 6.55
C LEU A 126 14.30 -6.42 5.55
N SER A 127 15.47 -7.00 5.89
CA SER A 127 16.70 -6.81 5.11
C SER A 127 16.64 -7.41 3.71
N ASP A 128 15.80 -8.42 3.50
CA ASP A 128 15.70 -9.17 2.23
C ASP A 128 14.54 -8.68 1.35
N ILE A 129 13.81 -7.65 1.79
CA ILE A 129 12.68 -7.09 1.04
C ILE A 129 13.21 -6.30 -0.16
N SER A 130 12.76 -6.70 -1.34
CA SER A 130 13.13 -6.07 -2.61
C SER A 130 12.11 -5.02 -3.10
N HIS A 131 10.83 -5.15 -2.72
CA HIS A 131 9.77 -4.27 -3.17
C HIS A 131 9.07 -3.59 -1.98
N PHE A 132 9.01 -2.27 -2.04
CA PHE A 132 8.35 -1.43 -1.04
C PHE A 132 7.22 -0.63 -1.68
N CYS A 133 6.04 -0.63 -1.06
CA CYS A 133 4.92 0.21 -1.47
C CYS A 133 4.38 1.00 -0.29
N LEU A 134 4.17 2.29 -0.50
CA LEU A 134 3.51 3.19 0.44
C LEU A 134 2.16 3.61 -0.16
N ASP A 135 1.06 3.17 0.44
CA ASP A 135 -0.29 3.54 0.03
C ASP A 135 -0.89 4.58 0.98
N GLU A 136 -1.55 5.59 0.42
CA GLU A 136 -2.09 6.75 1.13
C GLU A 136 -1.02 7.52 1.94
N ALA A 137 0.08 7.90 1.26
CA ALA A 137 1.22 8.57 1.89
C ALA A 137 0.85 9.88 2.58
N ASP A 138 -0.03 10.68 1.98
CA ASP A 138 -0.57 11.92 2.58
C ASP A 138 -1.27 11.64 3.91
N ARG A 139 -2.07 10.60 3.97
CA ARG A 139 -2.76 10.21 5.21
C ARG A 139 -1.79 9.69 6.27
N MET A 140 -0.72 9.01 5.88
CA MET A 140 0.33 8.62 6.83
C MET A 140 1.06 9.83 7.40
N LEU A 141 1.29 10.86 6.58
CA LEU A 141 1.86 12.12 7.03
C LEU A 141 0.94 12.80 8.05
N ASP A 142 -0.35 12.94 7.73
CA ASP A 142 -1.36 13.56 8.61
C ASP A 142 -1.48 12.83 9.96
N MET A 143 -1.31 11.52 9.98
CA MET A 143 -1.32 10.70 11.20
C MET A 143 0.02 10.69 11.96
N GLY A 144 1.04 11.37 11.45
CA GLY A 144 2.36 11.43 12.07
C GLY A 144 3.20 10.16 11.96
N PHE A 145 2.90 9.27 10.99
CA PHE A 145 3.62 8.00 10.79
C PHE A 145 4.86 8.13 9.90
N PHE A 146 5.14 9.29 9.36
CA PHE A 146 6.27 9.46 8.46
C PHE A 146 7.63 9.07 9.07
N PRO A 147 7.96 9.42 10.33
CA PRO A 147 9.18 8.93 10.97
C PRO A 147 9.27 7.40 11.03
N ASP A 148 8.13 6.74 11.26
CA ASP A 148 8.05 5.28 11.27
C ASP A 148 8.26 4.67 9.88
N VAL A 149 7.69 5.29 8.85
CA VAL A 149 7.87 4.90 7.44
C VAL A 149 9.35 4.99 7.05
N LEU A 150 10.01 6.10 7.39
CA LEU A 150 11.43 6.31 7.12
C LEU A 150 12.30 5.26 7.82
N TRP A 151 12.02 5.00 9.09
CA TRP A 151 12.73 3.96 9.83
C TRP A 151 12.60 2.59 9.15
N ILE A 152 11.39 2.19 8.73
CA ILE A 152 11.15 0.92 8.02
C ILE A 152 11.94 0.89 6.71
N PHE A 153 11.90 1.98 5.96
CA PHE A 153 12.60 2.13 4.69
C PHE A 153 14.11 1.90 4.83
N GLU A 154 14.73 2.46 5.87
CA GLU A 154 16.15 2.27 6.17
C GLU A 154 16.54 0.83 6.51
N GLN A 155 15.57 0.00 6.96
CA GLN A 155 15.83 -1.40 7.28
C GLN A 155 15.84 -2.33 6.05
N MET A 156 15.63 -1.81 4.85
CA MET A 156 15.50 -2.58 3.60
C MET A 156 16.66 -2.30 2.63
N PRO A 157 17.90 -2.71 2.93
CA PRO A 157 19.06 -2.45 2.07
C PRO A 157 19.01 -3.19 0.73
N ALA A 158 18.26 -4.28 0.64
CA ALA A 158 18.07 -5.05 -0.59
C ALA A 158 16.94 -4.50 -1.49
N ARG A 159 16.32 -3.37 -1.12
CA ARG A 159 15.23 -2.81 -1.90
C ARG A 159 15.67 -2.39 -3.28
N GLU A 160 14.95 -2.89 -4.29
CA GLU A 160 15.18 -2.64 -5.71
C GLU A 160 14.14 -1.67 -6.30
N GLN A 161 12.91 -1.67 -5.74
CA GLN A 161 11.82 -0.86 -6.23
C GLN A 161 11.00 -0.23 -5.10
N THR A 162 10.61 1.03 -5.30
CA THR A 162 9.69 1.77 -4.42
C THR A 162 8.49 2.27 -5.23
N LEU A 163 7.29 1.99 -4.72
CA LEU A 163 6.03 2.48 -5.27
C LEU A 163 5.36 3.36 -4.21
N LEU A 164 5.03 4.60 -4.54
CA LEU A 164 4.38 5.56 -3.64
C LEU A 164 3.07 6.01 -4.26
N PHE A 165 1.97 5.80 -3.56
CA PHE A 165 0.63 6.22 -3.99
C PHE A 165 0.01 7.16 -2.96
N SER A 166 -0.56 8.25 -3.45
CA SER A 166 -1.20 9.28 -2.62
C SER A 166 -2.33 9.97 -3.38
N ALA A 167 -3.31 10.51 -2.67
CA ALA A 167 -4.32 11.36 -3.30
C ALA A 167 -3.80 12.79 -3.46
N THR A 168 -3.00 13.26 -2.52
CA THR A 168 -2.37 14.58 -2.53
C THR A 168 -0.86 14.45 -2.31
N PHE A 169 -0.11 15.47 -2.73
CA PHE A 169 1.35 15.52 -2.57
C PHE A 169 1.76 16.78 -1.80
N PRO A 170 1.60 16.81 -0.46
CA PRO A 170 2.27 17.81 0.37
C PRO A 170 3.77 17.80 0.14
N GLN A 171 4.45 18.93 0.43
CA GLN A 171 5.88 19.06 0.16
C GLN A 171 6.71 17.97 0.86
N GLU A 172 6.34 17.58 2.06
CA GLU A 172 7.01 16.53 2.84
C GLU A 172 6.94 15.16 2.15
N VAL A 173 5.85 14.85 1.45
CA VAL A 173 5.71 13.60 0.66
C VAL A 173 6.59 13.67 -0.59
N LEU A 174 6.67 14.82 -1.25
CA LEU A 174 7.56 15.04 -2.41
C LEU A 174 9.02 14.96 -2.01
N ASP A 175 9.40 15.61 -0.90
CA ASP A 175 10.76 15.58 -0.36
C ASP A 175 11.18 14.13 -0.05
N ALA A 176 10.29 13.35 0.56
CA ALA A 176 10.52 11.93 0.82
C ALA A 176 10.67 11.11 -0.47
N ALA A 177 9.86 11.39 -1.48
CA ALA A 177 9.98 10.70 -2.76
C ALA A 177 11.32 11.02 -3.45
N GLU A 178 11.79 12.27 -3.40
CA GLU A 178 13.10 12.67 -3.94
C GLU A 178 14.28 12.05 -3.19
N GLU A 179 14.16 11.92 -1.86
CA GLU A 179 15.23 11.38 -1.02
C GLU A 179 15.36 9.86 -1.11
N PHE A 180 14.22 9.14 -1.17
CA PHE A 180 14.17 7.69 -1.00
C PHE A 180 13.91 6.90 -2.28
N MET A 181 13.56 7.55 -3.39
CA MET A 181 13.25 6.88 -4.64
C MET A 181 14.33 7.16 -5.70
N ASN A 182 14.52 6.18 -6.59
CA ASN A 182 15.52 6.28 -7.63
C ASN A 182 14.91 6.75 -8.96
N ALA A 183 15.02 8.04 -9.26
CA ALA A 183 14.49 8.67 -10.45
C ALA A 183 13.05 8.22 -10.78
N PRO A 184 12.10 8.44 -9.85
CA PRO A 184 10.75 7.92 -9.98
C PRO A 184 10.03 8.49 -11.20
N VAL A 185 9.12 7.70 -11.75
CA VAL A 185 8.18 8.15 -12.78
C VAL A 185 6.91 8.63 -12.10
N TYR A 186 6.54 9.87 -12.36
CA TYR A 186 5.30 10.45 -11.84
C TYR A 186 4.15 10.11 -12.77
N VAL A 187 3.10 9.52 -12.20
CA VAL A 187 1.88 9.12 -12.88
C VAL A 187 0.69 9.78 -12.19
N MET A 188 -0.13 10.48 -12.95
CA MET A 188 -1.26 11.22 -12.40
C MET A 188 -2.54 10.75 -13.10
N SER A 189 -3.60 10.48 -12.31
CA SER A 189 -4.93 10.22 -12.88
C SER A 189 -5.68 11.55 -13.04
N ASP A 190 -6.24 11.79 -14.21
CA ASP A 190 -7.06 12.99 -14.48
C ASP A 190 -8.40 12.99 -13.71
N ASP A 191 -8.80 11.86 -13.12
CA ASP A 191 -9.97 11.71 -12.24
C ASP A 191 -9.89 12.57 -10.93
N LEU A 192 -8.94 13.51 -10.87
CA LEU A 192 -8.84 14.49 -9.77
C LEU A 192 -9.88 15.62 -9.88
N GLU A 193 -10.53 15.80 -11.03
CA GLU A 193 -11.69 16.68 -11.13
C GLU A 193 -12.85 16.07 -10.34
N VAL A 194 -13.18 16.74 -9.27
CA VAL A 194 -14.28 16.39 -8.38
C VAL A 194 -15.59 16.62 -9.13
N GLU A 195 -16.22 15.60 -9.69
CA GLU A 195 -17.67 15.58 -9.72
C GLU A 195 -18.12 15.57 -8.25
N VAL A 196 -18.37 16.75 -7.70
CA VAL A 196 -19.04 16.88 -6.40
C VAL A 196 -20.44 16.32 -6.63
N PRO A 197 -20.79 15.13 -6.10
CA PRO A 197 -22.18 14.70 -6.16
C PRO A 197 -23.01 15.80 -5.50
N GLU A 198 -24.12 16.19 -6.11
CA GLU A 198 -25.08 17.09 -5.49
C GLU A 198 -25.49 16.48 -4.15
N ILE A 199 -24.91 16.99 -3.07
CA ILE A 199 -25.27 16.57 -1.71
C ILE A 199 -26.30 17.55 -1.21
N ASP A 200 -27.55 17.12 -1.13
CA ASP A 200 -28.61 17.87 -0.44
C ASP A 200 -28.31 17.92 1.06
N GLN A 201 -27.95 19.10 1.55
CA GLN A 201 -27.69 19.31 2.97
C GLN A 201 -28.94 19.85 3.66
N PHE A 202 -29.47 19.13 4.65
CA PHE A 202 -30.61 19.55 5.46
C PHE A 202 -30.16 19.91 6.87
N ALA A 203 -30.48 21.13 7.30
CA ALA A 203 -30.32 21.53 8.70
C ALA A 203 -31.61 21.27 9.47
N VAL A 204 -31.63 20.40 10.45
CA VAL A 204 -32.74 20.16 11.35
C VAL A 204 -32.55 20.96 12.63
N ARG A 205 -33.47 21.92 12.90
CA ARG A 205 -33.48 22.67 14.15
C ARG A 205 -34.17 21.84 15.24
N ILE A 206 -33.39 21.37 16.20
CA ILE A 206 -33.95 20.69 17.38
C ILE A 206 -34.38 21.79 18.37
N GLY A 207 -35.65 21.89 18.61
CA GLY A 207 -36.20 22.77 19.65
C GLY A 207 -35.95 22.18 21.06
N PRO A 208 -35.94 23.03 22.12
CA PRO A 208 -35.81 22.51 23.47
C PRO A 208 -37.00 21.58 23.77
N SER A 209 -36.66 20.38 24.27
CA SER A 209 -37.65 19.43 24.76
C SER A 209 -38.33 20.03 26.00
N ASN A 210 -39.67 20.15 25.98
CA ASN A 210 -40.45 20.46 27.16
C ASN A 210 -40.46 19.28 28.14
#